data_e8f743d5786b9a64ae1b474b9a8e4612
#
_entry.id   e8f743d5786b9a64ae1b474b9a8e4612
#
_cell.length_a   1.000
_cell.length_b   1.000
_cell.length_c   1.000
_cell.angle_alpha   90.00
_cell.angle_beta   90.00
_cell.angle_gamma   90.00
#
_symmetry.space_group_name_H-M   'P 1'
#
loop_
_entity.id
_entity.type
_entity.pdbx_description
1 polymer ?
#
loop_
_entity_poly.entity_id
_entity_poly.type
_entity_poly.pdbx_seq_one_letter_code
_entity_poly.pdbx_strand_id
1 'polypeptide(L)'
;MPDLTDHPKPTMTHIGLVGLGKMGGNMRERLRRAGIEVTGYDPNPAVTDVADLAALAAALPAPRVVWVMVPSGAITDQVIADVAAVLEPGDLVIDGGNSRFTDDAVHSAQLAEAGIRFVDCGVSGGIWGLENVYGLMAGGDAADIEELLPVFDALRPEGPRDEGFVHAGSVGAGHYAKMVHNGIEYALMQAWAEGFELMAARSGATDGGPRDLIHDVPGVFKAWQRGTVVRSWLLELLVKALEEDPELADIEGYVEDSGEGRWTVHDALDRAVPVPTISAAIFARFVSRQEDSPSMKAVAALRKQFGGHAVRKA
;
A
#
# COMPACT_ATOMS: atom_id res chain seq x y z
N MET A 1 -38.57 18.00 17.63
CA MET A 1 -37.22 17.65 17.26
C MET A 1 -37.12 17.81 15.75
N PRO A 2 -36.26 18.65 15.17
CA PRO A 2 -36.11 18.70 13.74
C PRO A 2 -35.47 17.40 13.24
N ASP A 3 -35.99 16.92 12.13
CA ASP A 3 -35.54 15.71 11.44
C ASP A 3 -34.12 15.95 10.87
N LEU A 4 -33.13 15.19 11.36
CA LEU A 4 -31.72 15.33 11.00
C LEU A 4 -31.34 14.50 9.75
N THR A 5 -32.31 14.16 8.90
CA THR A 5 -32.09 13.27 7.74
C THR A 5 -31.95 13.94 6.39
N ASP A 6 -31.91 15.28 6.33
CA ASP A 6 -31.67 15.98 5.07
C ASP A 6 -30.18 16.30 4.88
N HIS A 7 -29.36 15.27 4.67
CA HIS A 7 -28.04 15.44 4.12
C HIS A 7 -28.20 15.74 2.62
N PRO A 8 -27.66 16.87 2.09
CA PRO A 8 -27.67 17.11 0.67
C PRO A 8 -27.00 15.91 -0.03
N LYS A 9 -27.66 15.38 -1.06
CA LYS A 9 -27.08 14.31 -1.90
C LYS A 9 -25.70 14.77 -2.37
N PRO A 10 -24.70 13.87 -2.38
CA PRO A 10 -23.36 14.22 -2.82
C PRO A 10 -23.41 14.87 -4.20
N THR A 11 -22.77 16.02 -4.32
CA THR A 11 -22.76 16.82 -5.57
C THR A 11 -21.81 16.24 -6.61
N MET A 12 -20.86 15.38 -6.21
CA MET A 12 -19.91 14.75 -7.13
C MET A 12 -20.49 13.45 -7.66
N THR A 13 -20.79 13.43 -8.95
CA THR A 13 -21.45 12.29 -9.62
C THR A 13 -20.60 11.65 -10.70
N HIS A 14 -19.49 12.29 -11.14
CA HIS A 14 -18.66 11.81 -12.24
C HIS A 14 -17.19 12.19 -12.04
N ILE A 15 -16.28 11.21 -12.10
CA ILE A 15 -14.83 11.41 -12.03
C ILE A 15 -14.09 10.67 -13.16
N GLY A 16 -12.90 11.17 -13.50
CA GLY A 16 -11.93 10.45 -14.32
C GLY A 16 -11.04 9.55 -13.47
N LEU A 17 -10.64 8.40 -14.01
CA LEU A 17 -9.67 7.51 -13.37
C LEU A 17 -8.60 7.10 -14.38
N VAL A 18 -7.34 7.38 -14.06
CA VAL A 18 -6.18 7.05 -14.90
C VAL A 18 -5.38 5.93 -14.24
N GLY A 19 -5.17 4.85 -15.00
CA GLY A 19 -4.58 3.61 -14.49
C GLY A 19 -5.64 2.62 -14.01
N LEU A 20 -5.97 1.66 -14.88
CA LEU A 20 -7.03 0.66 -14.67
C LEU A 20 -6.46 -0.74 -14.42
N GLY A 21 -5.29 -0.81 -13.81
CA GLY A 21 -4.72 -2.05 -13.30
C GLY A 21 -5.61 -2.68 -12.20
N LYS A 22 -5.09 -3.67 -11.48
CA LYS A 22 -5.89 -4.41 -10.47
C LYS A 22 -6.58 -3.49 -9.46
N MET A 23 -5.87 -2.50 -8.90
CA MET A 23 -6.46 -1.60 -7.92
C MET A 23 -7.40 -0.57 -8.57
N GLY A 24 -6.94 0.18 -9.58
CA GLY A 24 -7.77 1.19 -10.24
C GLY A 24 -9.02 0.60 -10.89
N GLY A 25 -8.92 -0.58 -11.50
CA GLY A 25 -10.08 -1.29 -12.03
C GLY A 25 -11.12 -1.66 -10.96
N ASN A 26 -10.65 -2.13 -9.79
CA ASN A 26 -11.52 -2.43 -8.64
C ASN A 26 -12.14 -1.16 -8.05
N MET A 27 -11.39 -0.07 -7.96
CA MET A 27 -11.91 1.23 -7.51
C MET A 27 -12.99 1.76 -8.46
N ARG A 28 -12.75 1.73 -9.78
CA ARG A 28 -13.74 2.07 -10.81
C ARG A 28 -15.05 1.32 -10.59
N GLU A 29 -14.97 0.02 -10.42
CA GLU A 29 -16.14 -0.82 -10.22
C GLU A 29 -16.90 -0.48 -8.92
N ARG A 30 -16.18 -0.25 -7.81
CA ARG A 30 -16.83 0.16 -6.55
C ARG A 30 -17.53 1.50 -6.66
N LEU A 31 -16.88 2.49 -7.26
CA LEU A 31 -17.46 3.82 -7.46
C LEU A 31 -18.73 3.73 -8.31
N ARG A 32 -18.69 2.95 -9.40
CA ARG A 32 -19.87 2.70 -10.25
C ARG A 32 -21.01 2.02 -9.49
N ARG A 33 -20.72 1.04 -8.63
CA ARG A 33 -21.71 0.40 -7.75
C ARG A 33 -22.34 1.38 -6.75
N ALA A 34 -21.59 2.36 -6.30
CA ALA A 34 -22.08 3.44 -5.44
C ALA A 34 -22.84 4.54 -6.17
N GLY A 35 -22.99 4.44 -7.49
CA GLY A 35 -23.72 5.41 -8.30
C GLY A 35 -22.89 6.61 -8.74
N ILE A 36 -21.57 6.57 -8.59
CA ILE A 36 -20.63 7.57 -9.13
C ILE A 36 -20.24 7.11 -10.53
N GLU A 37 -20.46 7.96 -11.53
CA GLU A 37 -20.00 7.72 -12.89
C GLU A 37 -18.48 7.82 -12.95
N VAL A 38 -17.81 6.87 -13.62
CA VAL A 38 -16.37 6.87 -13.78
C VAL A 38 -16.01 6.64 -15.23
N THR A 39 -15.31 7.60 -15.82
CA THR A 39 -14.65 7.43 -17.11
C THR A 39 -13.19 7.06 -16.86
N GLY A 40 -12.76 5.89 -17.30
CA GLY A 40 -11.42 5.38 -17.05
C GLY A 40 -10.51 5.45 -18.28
N TYR A 41 -9.25 5.80 -18.07
CA TYR A 41 -8.20 5.72 -19.09
C TYR A 41 -7.06 4.81 -18.64
N ASP A 42 -6.62 3.95 -19.55
CA ASP A 42 -5.43 3.12 -19.40
C ASP A 42 -4.81 2.91 -20.80
N PRO A 43 -3.48 2.86 -20.93
CA PRO A 43 -2.83 2.51 -22.20
C PRO A 43 -3.23 1.14 -22.77
N ASN A 44 -3.70 0.23 -21.90
CA ASN A 44 -4.23 -1.07 -22.31
C ASN A 44 -5.66 -0.92 -22.89
N PRO A 45 -5.85 -1.14 -24.21
CA PRO A 45 -7.15 -0.96 -24.87
C PRO A 45 -8.23 -1.93 -24.39
N ALA A 46 -7.85 -3.01 -23.67
CA ALA A 46 -8.82 -3.98 -23.16
C ALA A 46 -9.62 -3.50 -21.94
N VAL A 47 -9.14 -2.44 -21.25
CA VAL A 47 -9.73 -1.97 -19.99
C VAL A 47 -10.12 -0.49 -20.01
N THR A 48 -9.64 0.28 -20.99
CA THR A 48 -9.90 1.72 -21.11
C THR A 48 -11.32 2.00 -21.64
N ASP A 49 -11.94 3.09 -21.15
CA ASP A 49 -13.24 3.55 -21.62
C ASP A 49 -13.10 4.59 -22.77
N VAL A 50 -11.94 5.26 -22.89
CA VAL A 50 -11.65 6.35 -23.85
C VAL A 50 -10.30 6.15 -24.53
N ALA A 51 -10.11 6.83 -25.67
CA ALA A 51 -8.93 6.64 -26.51
C ALA A 51 -7.64 7.26 -25.91
N ASP A 52 -7.77 8.39 -25.22
CA ASP A 52 -6.66 9.17 -24.69
C ASP A 52 -7.11 10.09 -23.55
N LEU A 53 -6.16 10.81 -22.94
CA LEU A 53 -6.42 11.75 -21.85
C LEU A 53 -7.26 12.96 -22.28
N ALA A 54 -7.16 13.40 -23.53
CA ALA A 54 -8.00 14.50 -24.04
C ALA A 54 -9.48 14.08 -24.13
N ALA A 55 -9.74 12.85 -24.58
CA ALA A 55 -11.07 12.26 -24.58
C ALA A 55 -11.59 12.03 -23.17
N LEU A 56 -10.72 11.67 -22.20
CA LEU A 56 -11.06 11.59 -20.78
C LEU A 56 -11.54 12.96 -20.28
N ALA A 57 -10.73 14.02 -20.46
CA ALA A 57 -11.06 15.35 -20.01
C ALA A 57 -12.36 15.89 -20.64
N ALA A 58 -12.57 15.63 -21.95
CA ALA A 58 -13.78 16.02 -22.65
C ALA A 58 -15.07 15.31 -22.16
N ALA A 59 -14.94 14.11 -21.60
CA ALA A 59 -16.07 13.35 -21.06
C ALA A 59 -16.49 13.81 -19.65
N LEU A 60 -15.65 14.56 -18.93
CA LEU A 60 -15.91 14.95 -17.55
C LEU A 60 -16.59 16.32 -17.46
N PRO A 61 -17.54 16.53 -16.53
CA PRO A 61 -18.09 17.84 -16.22
C PRO A 61 -17.04 18.72 -15.52
N ALA A 62 -17.03 20.02 -15.84
CA ALA A 62 -16.18 20.97 -15.15
C ALA A 62 -16.84 21.47 -13.83
N PRO A 63 -16.08 21.71 -12.75
CA PRO A 63 -14.66 21.41 -12.63
C PRO A 63 -14.40 19.89 -12.64
N ARG A 64 -13.40 19.47 -13.43
CA ARG A 64 -13.08 18.05 -13.59
C ARG A 64 -12.31 17.51 -12.39
N VAL A 65 -12.56 16.25 -12.03
CA VAL A 65 -11.79 15.54 -11.02
C VAL A 65 -11.17 14.30 -11.67
N VAL A 66 -9.86 14.17 -11.58
CA VAL A 66 -9.12 13.02 -12.14
C VAL A 66 -8.31 12.35 -11.05
N TRP A 67 -8.59 11.06 -10.81
CA TRP A 67 -7.85 10.20 -9.89
C TRP A 67 -6.79 9.40 -10.66
N VAL A 68 -5.53 9.52 -10.26
CA VAL A 68 -4.39 8.81 -10.84
C VAL A 68 -4.04 7.60 -9.96
N MET A 69 -3.96 6.40 -10.56
CA MET A 69 -3.67 5.12 -9.91
C MET A 69 -2.60 4.35 -10.70
N VAL A 70 -1.41 4.90 -10.83
CA VAL A 70 -0.31 4.33 -11.59
C VAL A 70 0.89 3.98 -10.67
N PRO A 71 1.87 3.20 -11.15
CA PRO A 71 3.08 2.92 -10.38
C PRO A 71 3.86 4.20 -10.05
N SER A 72 4.36 4.29 -8.80
CA SER A 72 5.08 5.46 -8.30
C SER A 72 6.38 5.78 -9.05
N GLY A 73 6.88 7.00 -8.88
CA GLY A 73 8.10 7.52 -9.47
C GLY A 73 7.88 8.12 -10.86
N ALA A 74 8.84 7.98 -11.77
CA ALA A 74 8.83 8.63 -13.08
C ALA A 74 7.55 8.40 -13.90
N ILE A 75 6.83 7.28 -13.68
CA ILE A 75 5.54 7.04 -14.33
C ILE A 75 4.48 7.98 -13.78
N THR A 76 4.39 8.14 -12.47
CA THR A 76 3.46 9.08 -11.84
C THR A 76 3.77 10.51 -12.25
N ASP A 77 5.07 10.91 -12.23
CA ASP A 77 5.50 12.25 -12.64
C ASP A 77 5.01 12.57 -14.06
N GLN A 78 5.22 11.64 -15.00
CA GLN A 78 4.81 11.82 -16.40
C GLN A 78 3.30 11.87 -16.55
N VAL A 79 2.58 10.95 -15.89
CA VAL A 79 1.11 10.89 -15.99
C VAL A 79 0.45 12.13 -15.38
N ILE A 80 0.95 12.64 -14.26
CA ILE A 80 0.44 13.90 -13.67
C ILE A 80 0.67 15.07 -14.63
N ALA A 81 1.85 15.15 -15.26
CA ALA A 81 2.14 16.18 -16.26
C ALA A 81 1.23 16.06 -17.50
N ASP A 82 1.02 14.84 -18.00
CA ASP A 82 0.14 14.60 -19.16
C ASP A 82 -1.33 14.92 -18.85
N VAL A 83 -1.79 14.60 -17.65
CA VAL A 83 -3.14 14.97 -17.16
C VAL A 83 -3.27 16.48 -17.02
N ALA A 84 -2.28 17.15 -16.45
CA ALA A 84 -2.26 18.61 -16.35
C ALA A 84 -2.38 19.31 -17.71
N ALA A 85 -1.79 18.76 -18.76
CA ALA A 85 -1.82 19.33 -20.11
C ALA A 85 -3.21 19.35 -20.76
N VAL A 86 -4.16 18.56 -20.26
CA VAL A 86 -5.54 18.46 -20.79
C VAL A 86 -6.60 19.01 -19.83
N LEU A 87 -6.21 19.44 -18.63
CA LEU A 87 -7.08 20.02 -17.62
C LEU A 87 -7.06 21.56 -17.68
N GLU A 88 -8.02 22.18 -17.01
CA GLU A 88 -8.23 23.62 -16.97
C GLU A 88 -8.14 24.16 -15.52
N PRO A 89 -7.92 25.46 -15.33
CA PRO A 89 -7.94 26.07 -14.00
C PRO A 89 -9.23 25.75 -13.25
N GLY A 90 -9.09 25.32 -11.99
CA GLY A 90 -10.20 24.90 -11.14
C GLY A 90 -10.44 23.38 -11.14
N ASP A 91 -9.88 22.63 -12.07
CA ASP A 91 -9.91 21.17 -12.05
C ASP A 91 -9.07 20.62 -10.88
N LEU A 92 -9.26 19.35 -10.53
CA LEU A 92 -8.63 18.69 -9.40
C LEU A 92 -7.97 17.36 -9.83
N VAL A 93 -6.72 17.17 -9.44
CA VAL A 93 -6.00 15.90 -9.58
C VAL A 93 -5.85 15.25 -8.22
N ILE A 94 -6.13 13.95 -8.13
CA ILE A 94 -5.85 13.12 -6.97
C ILE A 94 -4.74 12.13 -7.34
N ASP A 95 -3.60 12.16 -6.66
CA ASP A 95 -2.63 11.07 -6.72
C ASP A 95 -2.99 10.01 -5.67
N GLY A 96 -3.46 8.86 -6.12
CA GLY A 96 -3.80 7.72 -5.26
C GLY A 96 -2.83 6.57 -5.42
N GLY A 97 -1.71 6.78 -6.07
CA GLY A 97 -0.62 5.84 -6.21
C GLY A 97 0.06 5.54 -4.88
N ASN A 98 1.12 4.76 -4.96
CA ASN A 98 1.97 4.50 -3.79
C ASN A 98 3.19 5.45 -3.82
N SER A 99 2.89 6.73 -4.01
CA SER A 99 3.87 7.79 -4.29
C SER A 99 4.65 8.18 -3.04
N ARG A 100 5.84 8.73 -3.26
CA ARG A 100 6.64 9.25 -2.16
C ARG A 100 6.10 10.62 -1.75
N PHE A 101 5.75 10.79 -0.49
CA PHE A 101 5.14 12.02 0.04
C PHE A 101 5.93 13.31 -0.26
N THR A 102 7.25 13.21 -0.49
CA THR A 102 8.09 14.36 -0.86
C THR A 102 7.83 14.86 -2.28
N ASP A 103 7.34 13.99 -3.16
CA ASP A 103 7.11 14.30 -4.56
C ASP A 103 5.76 15.04 -4.72
N ASP A 104 4.83 14.84 -3.77
CA ASP A 104 3.53 15.52 -3.74
C ASP A 104 3.64 17.04 -3.71
N ALA A 105 4.59 17.57 -2.96
CA ALA A 105 4.83 19.01 -2.90
C ALA A 105 5.28 19.58 -4.25
N VAL A 106 6.04 18.79 -5.02
CA VAL A 106 6.49 19.16 -6.37
C VAL A 106 5.32 19.12 -7.35
N HIS A 107 4.54 18.02 -7.33
CA HIS A 107 3.35 17.88 -8.17
C HIS A 107 2.33 18.97 -7.89
N SER A 108 2.02 19.23 -6.62
CA SER A 108 1.11 20.29 -6.21
C SER A 108 1.54 21.67 -6.69
N ALA A 109 2.84 22.01 -6.58
CA ALA A 109 3.37 23.28 -7.04
C ALA A 109 3.26 23.44 -8.57
N GLN A 110 3.60 22.39 -9.33
CA GLN A 110 3.50 22.37 -10.79
C GLN A 110 2.04 22.51 -11.27
N LEU A 111 1.11 21.81 -10.65
CA LEU A 111 -0.31 21.89 -10.96
C LEU A 111 -0.90 23.28 -10.63
N ALA A 112 -0.46 23.86 -9.51
CA ALA A 112 -0.89 25.20 -9.09
C ALA A 112 -0.50 26.31 -10.08
N GLU A 113 0.63 26.17 -10.81
CA GLU A 113 1.02 27.09 -11.90
C GLU A 113 -0.04 27.14 -13.03
N ALA A 114 -0.73 26.03 -13.26
CA ALA A 114 -1.83 25.91 -14.21
C ALA A 114 -3.21 26.18 -13.57
N GLY A 115 -3.27 26.53 -12.28
CA GLY A 115 -4.51 26.75 -11.54
C GLY A 115 -5.26 25.45 -11.23
N ILE A 116 -4.60 24.30 -11.30
CA ILE A 116 -5.17 22.99 -11.02
C ILE A 116 -4.92 22.64 -9.54
N ARG A 117 -5.94 22.10 -8.87
CA ARG A 117 -5.90 21.69 -7.46
C ARG A 117 -5.30 20.29 -7.33
N PHE A 118 -4.74 19.96 -6.16
CA PHE A 118 -4.10 18.69 -5.93
C PHE A 118 -4.44 18.11 -4.55
N VAL A 119 -4.70 16.80 -4.51
CA VAL A 119 -4.87 15.99 -3.31
C VAL A 119 -4.02 14.73 -3.46
N ASP A 120 -3.27 14.36 -2.44
CA ASP A 120 -2.64 13.05 -2.32
C ASP A 120 -3.52 12.11 -1.50
N CYS A 121 -3.58 10.83 -1.87
CA CYS A 121 -4.39 9.85 -1.17
C CYS A 121 -3.70 8.51 -1.06
N GLY A 122 -3.18 8.18 0.11
CA GLY A 122 -2.73 6.84 0.42
C GLY A 122 -3.91 5.86 0.47
N VAL A 123 -3.84 4.80 -0.33
CA VAL A 123 -4.88 3.76 -0.43
C VAL A 123 -4.35 2.44 0.11
N SER A 124 -5.03 1.85 1.09
CA SER A 124 -4.75 0.52 1.65
C SER A 124 -5.93 -0.42 1.41
N GLY A 125 -5.66 -1.70 1.09
CA GLY A 125 -6.68 -2.72 0.77
C GLY A 125 -6.24 -3.63 -0.40
N GLY A 126 -5.27 -3.18 -1.19
CA GLY A 126 -4.67 -3.95 -2.27
C GLY A 126 -5.68 -4.47 -3.30
N ILE A 127 -5.42 -5.67 -3.81
CA ILE A 127 -6.26 -6.33 -4.83
C ILE A 127 -7.63 -6.78 -4.28
N TRP A 128 -7.79 -6.85 -2.96
CA TRP A 128 -9.03 -7.25 -2.29
C TRP A 128 -10.01 -6.09 -2.07
N GLY A 129 -9.63 -4.87 -2.40
CA GLY A 129 -10.44 -3.68 -2.16
C GLY A 129 -11.80 -3.67 -2.83
N LEU A 130 -12.02 -4.46 -3.90
CA LEU A 130 -13.34 -4.59 -4.50
C LEU A 130 -14.36 -5.19 -3.52
N GLU A 131 -13.94 -6.17 -2.73
CA GLU A 131 -14.80 -6.88 -1.79
C GLU A 131 -14.65 -6.37 -0.35
N ASN A 132 -13.40 -6.09 0.06
CA ASN A 132 -13.05 -5.76 1.43
C ASN A 132 -12.85 -4.26 1.67
N VAL A 133 -13.17 -3.42 0.67
CA VAL A 133 -13.08 -1.96 0.73
C VAL A 133 -11.64 -1.42 0.87
N TYR A 134 -11.49 -0.10 1.06
CA TYR A 134 -10.19 0.55 1.17
C TYR A 134 -10.10 1.43 2.43
N GLY A 135 -8.96 1.39 3.10
CA GLY A 135 -8.56 2.41 4.05
C GLY A 135 -7.92 3.58 3.31
N LEU A 136 -8.36 4.81 3.57
CA LEU A 136 -7.99 5.99 2.81
C LEU A 136 -7.41 7.07 3.73
N MET A 137 -6.27 7.61 3.36
CA MET A 137 -5.59 8.71 4.07
C MET A 137 -5.32 9.82 3.07
N ALA A 138 -6.02 10.94 3.17
CA ALA A 138 -5.90 12.03 2.22
C ALA A 138 -5.14 13.24 2.79
N GLY A 139 -4.33 13.87 1.95
CA GLY A 139 -3.65 15.12 2.21
C GLY A 139 -4.04 16.17 1.17
N GLY A 140 -4.29 17.41 1.61
CA GLY A 140 -4.69 18.50 0.73
C GLY A 140 -5.51 19.57 1.45
N ASP A 141 -6.02 20.54 0.71
CA ASP A 141 -6.88 21.57 1.27
C ASP A 141 -8.21 21.00 1.75
N ALA A 142 -8.70 21.47 2.88
CA ALA A 142 -9.92 20.96 3.51
C ALA A 142 -11.16 21.08 2.60
N ALA A 143 -11.24 22.14 1.79
CA ALA A 143 -12.33 22.33 0.86
C ALA A 143 -12.34 21.28 -0.26
N ASP A 144 -11.15 20.91 -0.77
CA ASP A 144 -11.01 19.87 -1.80
C ASP A 144 -11.34 18.50 -1.22
N ILE A 145 -10.90 18.23 0.02
CA ILE A 145 -11.25 17.00 0.72
C ILE A 145 -12.76 16.88 0.95
N GLU A 146 -13.43 17.98 1.35
CA GLU A 146 -14.88 18.00 1.55
C GLU A 146 -15.64 17.73 0.24
N GLU A 147 -15.19 18.30 -0.87
CA GLU A 147 -15.74 18.05 -2.21
C GLU A 147 -15.64 16.56 -2.60
N LEU A 148 -14.55 15.88 -2.21
CA LEU A 148 -14.25 14.49 -2.51
C LEU A 148 -14.90 13.48 -1.56
N LEU A 149 -15.54 13.90 -0.47
CA LEU A 149 -16.14 12.99 0.51
C LEU A 149 -17.06 11.91 -0.10
N PRO A 150 -17.89 12.21 -1.12
CA PRO A 150 -18.70 11.16 -1.75
C PRO A 150 -17.88 10.03 -2.39
N VAL A 151 -16.72 10.37 -2.97
CA VAL A 151 -15.81 9.40 -3.58
C VAL A 151 -15.13 8.56 -2.49
N PHE A 152 -14.65 9.20 -1.43
CA PHE A 152 -14.06 8.49 -0.30
C PHE A 152 -15.08 7.58 0.41
N ASP A 153 -16.32 8.06 0.61
CA ASP A 153 -17.39 7.27 1.22
C ASP A 153 -17.78 6.04 0.39
N ALA A 154 -17.68 6.12 -0.94
CA ALA A 154 -17.93 4.98 -1.82
C ALA A 154 -16.83 3.91 -1.77
N LEU A 155 -15.62 4.29 -1.40
CA LEU A 155 -14.45 3.40 -1.38
C LEU A 155 -14.17 2.80 0.00
N ARG A 156 -14.42 3.52 1.08
CA ARG A 156 -14.15 3.10 2.46
C ARG A 156 -15.16 2.06 2.98
N PRO A 157 -14.88 1.42 4.14
CA PRO A 157 -15.86 0.58 4.84
C PRO A 157 -17.15 1.33 5.19
N GLU A 158 -18.27 0.59 5.24
CA GLU A 158 -19.51 1.08 5.84
C GLU A 158 -19.32 1.35 7.34
N GLY A 159 -20.07 2.31 7.88
CA GLY A 159 -19.99 2.70 9.30
C GLY A 159 -19.43 4.11 9.48
N PRO A 160 -18.91 4.44 10.67
CA PRO A 160 -18.31 5.75 10.95
C PRO A 160 -17.21 6.09 9.96
N ARG A 161 -17.20 7.33 9.45
CA ARG A 161 -16.24 7.72 8.40
C ARG A 161 -14.80 7.63 8.88
N ASP A 162 -14.54 7.98 10.12
CA ASP A 162 -13.23 7.96 10.77
C ASP A 162 -12.69 6.53 11.02
N GLU A 163 -13.50 5.51 10.78
CA GLU A 163 -13.07 4.11 10.78
C GLU A 163 -12.69 3.59 9.39
N GLY A 164 -12.17 4.41 8.51
CA GLY A 164 -11.73 3.96 7.18
C GLY A 164 -11.29 5.09 6.27
N PHE A 165 -11.50 6.34 6.73
CA PHE A 165 -11.03 7.52 6.05
C PHE A 165 -10.52 8.56 7.03
N VAL A 166 -9.43 9.25 6.67
CA VAL A 166 -8.93 10.40 7.41
C VAL A 166 -8.39 11.48 6.47
N HIS A 167 -8.74 12.74 6.75
CA HIS A 167 -7.98 13.88 6.26
C HIS A 167 -6.75 14.03 7.16
N ALA A 168 -5.60 13.56 6.68
CA ALA A 168 -4.38 13.43 7.47
C ALA A 168 -3.66 14.77 7.66
N GLY A 169 -3.91 15.75 6.80
CA GLY A 169 -3.29 17.07 6.87
C GLY A 169 -3.13 17.75 5.50
N SER A 170 -2.13 18.60 5.36
CA SER A 170 -1.79 19.26 4.10
C SER A 170 -1.28 18.27 3.05
N VAL A 171 -1.05 18.74 1.81
CA VAL A 171 -0.45 17.97 0.72
C VAL A 171 0.77 17.17 1.19
N GLY A 172 0.82 15.89 0.84
CA GLY A 172 1.81 14.91 1.25
C GLY A 172 1.46 14.14 2.53
N ALA A 173 0.48 14.59 3.32
CA ALA A 173 0.14 13.93 4.58
C ALA A 173 -0.53 12.57 4.39
N GLY A 174 -1.29 12.37 3.33
CA GLY A 174 -1.92 11.11 2.99
C GLY A 174 -0.88 10.04 2.62
N HIS A 175 0.02 10.35 1.69
CA HIS A 175 1.12 9.45 1.31
C HIS A 175 2.10 9.24 2.45
N TYR A 176 2.38 10.24 3.29
CA TYR A 176 3.19 10.07 4.50
C TYR A 176 2.55 9.05 5.47
N ALA A 177 1.27 9.20 5.76
CA ALA A 177 0.54 8.27 6.61
C ALA A 177 0.56 6.84 6.01
N LYS A 178 0.38 6.72 4.69
CA LYS A 178 0.46 5.44 3.98
C LYS A 178 1.87 4.84 4.01
N MET A 179 2.91 5.64 3.85
CA MET A 179 4.31 5.20 3.97
C MET A 179 4.58 4.60 5.36
N VAL A 180 4.16 5.27 6.42
CA VAL A 180 4.31 4.76 7.80
C VAL A 180 3.50 3.49 8.01
N HIS A 181 2.25 3.44 7.50
CA HIS A 181 1.42 2.23 7.49
C HIS A 181 2.18 1.05 6.86
N ASN A 182 2.80 1.24 5.69
CA ASN A 182 3.55 0.18 5.03
C ASN A 182 4.81 -0.22 5.80
N GLY A 183 5.48 0.71 6.47
CA GLY A 183 6.58 0.39 7.40
C GLY A 183 6.13 -0.55 8.53
N ILE A 184 4.98 -0.26 9.14
CA ILE A 184 4.36 -1.12 10.17
C ILE A 184 3.97 -2.48 9.57
N GLU A 185 3.37 -2.50 8.39
CA GLU A 185 2.98 -3.71 7.67
C GLU A 185 4.19 -4.64 7.45
N TYR A 186 5.35 -4.11 7.04
CA TYR A 186 6.58 -4.87 6.87
C TYR A 186 7.04 -5.52 8.20
N ALA A 187 6.99 -4.78 9.29
CA ALA A 187 7.35 -5.28 10.61
C ALA A 187 6.40 -6.39 11.09
N LEU A 188 5.10 -6.24 10.85
CA LEU A 188 4.10 -7.25 11.18
C LEU A 188 4.28 -8.51 10.34
N MET A 189 4.51 -8.39 9.02
CA MET A 189 4.79 -9.54 8.16
C MET A 189 6.04 -10.28 8.61
N GLN A 190 7.11 -9.56 8.99
CA GLN A 190 8.34 -10.17 9.48
C GLN A 190 8.11 -10.91 10.79
N ALA A 191 7.35 -10.35 11.73
CA ALA A 191 7.03 -11.02 12.99
C ALA A 191 6.23 -12.31 12.78
N TRP A 192 5.27 -12.31 11.82
CA TRP A 192 4.54 -13.51 11.43
C TRP A 192 5.46 -14.57 10.80
N ALA A 193 6.38 -14.15 9.93
CA ALA A 193 7.32 -15.04 9.26
C ALA A 193 8.29 -15.71 10.25
N GLU A 194 8.84 -14.96 11.21
CA GLU A 194 9.69 -15.48 12.27
C GLU A 194 8.92 -16.45 13.18
N GLY A 195 7.68 -16.16 13.50
CA GLY A 195 6.80 -17.05 14.24
C GLY A 195 6.54 -18.36 13.50
N PHE A 196 6.28 -18.28 12.19
CA PHE A 196 6.12 -19.47 11.34
C PHE A 196 7.38 -20.32 11.29
N GLU A 197 8.55 -19.74 11.03
CA GLU A 197 9.82 -20.45 10.99
C GLU A 197 10.12 -21.15 12.32
N LEU A 198 9.88 -20.48 13.45
CA LEU A 198 10.07 -21.05 14.77
C LEU A 198 9.15 -22.24 15.05
N MET A 199 7.85 -22.14 14.64
CA MET A 199 6.90 -23.25 14.76
C MET A 199 7.30 -24.43 13.86
N ALA A 200 7.66 -24.16 12.60
CA ALA A 200 8.11 -25.16 11.64
C ALA A 200 9.37 -25.90 12.13
N ALA A 201 10.31 -25.18 12.75
CA ALA A 201 11.51 -25.79 13.34
C ALA A 201 11.22 -26.76 14.50
N ARG A 202 10.01 -26.71 15.09
CA ARG A 202 9.53 -27.63 16.13
C ARG A 202 8.58 -28.69 15.59
N SER A 203 8.29 -28.70 14.30
CA SER A 203 7.49 -29.70 13.63
C SER A 203 8.41 -30.65 12.85
N GLY A 204 8.46 -31.93 13.20
CA GLY A 204 9.23 -32.95 12.46
C GLY A 204 10.76 -32.81 12.47
N ALA A 205 11.37 -32.14 13.45
CA ALA A 205 12.80 -31.86 13.49
C ALA A 205 13.72 -33.11 13.55
N THR A 206 14.91 -33.03 12.96
CA THR A 206 15.85 -34.19 12.75
C THR A 206 17.06 -34.23 13.67
N ASP A 207 17.22 -33.37 14.67
CA ASP A 207 18.46 -33.14 15.42
C ASP A 207 18.50 -33.66 16.87
N GLY A 208 17.60 -34.59 17.26
CA GLY A 208 17.69 -35.32 18.54
C GLY A 208 17.03 -34.66 19.75
N GLY A 209 16.42 -33.47 19.60
CA GLY A 209 15.60 -32.83 20.64
C GLY A 209 14.22 -33.49 20.80
N PRO A 210 13.38 -33.05 21.77
CA PRO A 210 11.98 -33.44 21.80
C PRO A 210 11.32 -32.94 20.54
N ARG A 211 11.11 -33.85 19.58
CA ARG A 211 10.54 -33.59 18.27
C ARG A 211 9.05 -33.70 18.36
N ASP A 212 8.36 -33.16 17.38
CA ASP A 212 6.91 -33.18 17.33
C ASP A 212 6.22 -32.46 18.51
N LEU A 213 6.80 -31.33 18.94
CA LEU A 213 6.12 -30.47 19.89
C LEU A 213 4.90 -29.82 19.25
N ILE A 214 5.03 -29.42 17.98
CA ILE A 214 3.94 -28.83 17.19
C ILE A 214 3.58 -29.82 16.08
N HIS A 215 2.38 -30.39 16.16
CA HIS A 215 1.90 -31.36 15.18
C HIS A 215 1.21 -30.73 13.98
N ASP A 216 0.65 -29.50 14.14
CA ASP A 216 -0.17 -28.82 13.14
C ASP A 216 0.14 -27.32 13.17
N VAL A 217 1.16 -26.91 12.44
CA VAL A 217 1.56 -25.49 12.33
C VAL A 217 0.44 -24.64 11.71
N PRO A 218 -0.17 -25.01 10.55
CA PRO A 218 -1.29 -24.28 9.99
C PRO A 218 -2.48 -24.14 10.95
N GLY A 219 -2.80 -25.21 11.68
CA GLY A 219 -3.90 -25.21 12.66
C GLY A 219 -3.66 -24.24 13.82
N VAL A 220 -2.41 -24.10 14.29
CA VAL A 220 -2.06 -23.09 15.31
C VAL A 220 -2.36 -21.66 14.79
N PHE A 221 -1.88 -21.29 13.59
CA PHE A 221 -2.13 -19.99 13.01
C PHE A 221 -3.63 -19.75 12.76
N LYS A 222 -4.35 -20.79 12.30
CA LYS A 222 -5.80 -20.73 12.10
C LYS A 222 -6.55 -20.48 13.41
N ALA A 223 -6.14 -21.13 14.50
CA ALA A 223 -6.73 -20.92 15.83
C ALA A 223 -6.53 -19.47 16.34
N TRP A 224 -5.43 -18.83 15.97
CA TRP A 224 -5.12 -17.47 16.41
C TRP A 224 -5.94 -16.38 15.69
N GLN A 225 -6.64 -16.67 14.62
CA GLN A 225 -7.50 -15.71 13.92
C GLN A 225 -8.65 -15.19 14.80
N ARG A 226 -9.07 -15.95 15.82
CA ARG A 226 -10.17 -15.56 16.70
C ARG A 226 -9.79 -15.73 18.17
N GLY A 227 -10.21 -14.76 18.99
CA GLY A 227 -10.04 -14.82 20.43
C GLY A 227 -8.62 -14.53 20.93
N THR A 228 -7.66 -14.22 20.06
CA THR A 228 -6.29 -13.87 20.46
C THR A 228 -5.97 -12.41 20.21
N VAL A 229 -5.01 -11.86 20.93
CA VAL A 229 -4.57 -10.47 20.82
C VAL A 229 -3.78 -10.21 19.53
N VAL A 230 -3.23 -11.24 18.90
CA VAL A 230 -2.41 -11.14 17.69
C VAL A 230 -3.20 -11.25 16.39
N ARG A 231 -4.53 -11.38 16.46
CA ARG A 231 -5.38 -11.43 15.27
C ARG A 231 -5.17 -10.22 14.37
N SER A 232 -5.11 -10.45 13.05
CA SER A 232 -4.98 -9.38 12.06
C SER A 232 -5.39 -9.91 10.69
N TRP A 233 -5.67 -9.00 9.75
CA TRP A 233 -5.91 -9.42 8.37
C TRP A 233 -4.67 -10.09 7.75
N LEU A 234 -3.46 -9.64 8.08
CA LEU A 234 -2.23 -10.32 7.64
C LEU A 234 -2.16 -11.77 8.11
N LEU A 235 -2.63 -12.05 9.33
CA LEU A 235 -2.75 -13.43 9.83
C LEU A 235 -3.76 -14.24 9.00
N GLU A 236 -4.91 -13.67 8.66
CA GLU A 236 -5.91 -14.34 7.81
C GLU A 236 -5.33 -14.69 6.43
N LEU A 237 -4.55 -13.77 5.84
CA LEU A 237 -3.87 -14.01 4.57
C LEU A 237 -2.78 -15.07 4.67
N LEU A 238 -2.01 -15.10 5.77
CA LEU A 238 -1.04 -16.16 6.03
C LEU A 238 -1.74 -17.52 6.17
N VAL A 239 -2.82 -17.60 6.93
CA VAL A 239 -3.59 -18.84 7.08
C VAL A 239 -4.11 -19.33 5.74
N LYS A 240 -4.61 -18.43 4.88
CA LYS A 240 -5.03 -18.80 3.53
C LYS A 240 -3.87 -19.39 2.71
N ALA A 241 -2.69 -18.81 2.77
CA ALA A 241 -1.52 -19.35 2.10
C ALA A 241 -1.13 -20.74 2.62
N LEU A 242 -1.19 -20.95 3.96
CA LEU A 242 -0.90 -22.23 4.59
C LEU A 242 -1.99 -23.29 4.35
N GLU A 243 -3.22 -22.91 4.04
CA GLU A 243 -4.28 -23.84 3.59
C GLU A 243 -4.03 -24.32 2.15
N GLU A 244 -3.38 -23.49 1.31
CA GLU A 244 -3.00 -23.85 -0.07
C GLU A 244 -1.71 -24.69 -0.11
N ASP A 245 -0.70 -24.29 0.69
CA ASP A 245 0.60 -24.99 0.83
C ASP A 245 1.09 -24.91 2.30
N PRO A 246 0.88 -25.96 3.11
CA PRO A 246 1.21 -25.97 4.54
C PRO A 246 2.68 -25.72 4.88
N GLU A 247 3.58 -26.03 3.97
CA GLU A 247 5.04 -25.90 4.15
C GLU A 247 5.63 -24.73 3.36
N LEU A 248 4.82 -24.02 2.54
CA LEU A 248 5.22 -22.97 1.61
C LEU A 248 6.35 -23.46 0.66
N ALA A 249 6.30 -24.74 0.28
CA ALA A 249 7.36 -25.41 -0.47
C ALA A 249 7.52 -24.90 -1.90
N ASP A 250 6.44 -24.40 -2.48
CA ASP A 250 6.42 -23.86 -3.85
C ASP A 250 6.83 -22.37 -3.92
N ILE A 251 7.21 -21.76 -2.79
CA ILE A 251 7.57 -20.34 -2.69
C ILE A 251 9.06 -20.19 -2.40
N GLU A 252 9.77 -19.45 -3.24
CA GLU A 252 11.16 -19.08 -2.98
C GLU A 252 11.24 -17.97 -1.91
N GLY A 253 12.22 -18.12 -0.98
CA GLY A 253 12.45 -17.15 0.09
C GLY A 253 13.10 -15.83 -0.39
N TYR A 254 12.62 -15.25 -1.48
CA TYR A 254 13.09 -14.00 -2.08
C TYR A 254 11.99 -12.94 -1.97
N VAL A 255 12.28 -11.81 -1.29
CA VAL A 255 11.28 -10.77 -1.03
C VAL A 255 11.77 -9.40 -1.48
N GLU A 256 11.04 -8.82 -2.45
CA GLU A 256 11.25 -7.44 -2.87
C GLU A 256 10.61 -6.44 -1.90
N ASP A 257 10.96 -5.18 -2.07
CA ASP A 257 10.30 -4.05 -1.40
C ASP A 257 9.88 -2.99 -2.43
N SER A 258 8.79 -2.30 -2.16
CA SER A 258 8.20 -1.26 -3.01
C SER A 258 8.68 0.16 -2.68
N GLY A 259 9.62 0.31 -1.75
CA GLY A 259 10.25 1.57 -1.38
C GLY A 259 9.77 2.16 -0.06
N GLU A 260 8.50 2.02 0.30
CA GLU A 260 7.89 2.73 1.44
C GLU A 260 8.53 2.36 2.78
N GLY A 261 8.89 1.10 2.98
CA GLY A 261 9.61 0.69 4.18
C GLY A 261 10.98 1.39 4.28
N ARG A 262 11.71 1.54 3.17
CA ARG A 262 12.97 2.30 3.12
C ARG A 262 12.74 3.78 3.36
N TRP A 263 11.72 4.37 2.74
CA TRP A 263 11.39 5.79 2.96
C TRP A 263 11.01 6.05 4.42
N THR A 264 10.26 5.14 5.06
CA THR A 264 9.94 5.22 6.50
C THR A 264 11.21 5.24 7.35
N VAL A 265 12.19 4.37 7.07
CA VAL A 265 13.46 4.34 7.81
C VAL A 265 14.29 5.59 7.54
N HIS A 266 14.33 6.09 6.31
CA HIS A 266 15.05 7.33 5.98
C HIS A 266 14.46 8.53 6.71
N ASP A 267 13.13 8.70 6.69
CA ASP A 267 12.49 9.81 7.41
C ASP A 267 12.70 9.71 8.93
N ALA A 268 12.68 8.48 9.46
CA ALA A 268 12.97 8.25 10.88
C ALA A 268 14.40 8.64 11.26
N LEU A 269 15.39 8.40 10.39
CA LEU A 269 16.77 8.87 10.58
C LEU A 269 16.88 10.39 10.56
N ASP A 270 16.24 11.03 9.59
CA ASP A 270 16.23 12.49 9.45
C ASP A 270 15.59 13.20 10.67
N ARG A 271 14.64 12.54 11.31
CA ARG A 271 13.91 13.03 12.49
C ARG A 271 14.47 12.53 13.83
N ALA A 272 15.52 11.71 13.81
CA ALA A 272 16.06 11.04 14.99
C ALA A 272 15.01 10.22 15.77
N VAL A 273 14.07 9.57 15.05
CA VAL A 273 13.06 8.68 15.63
C VAL A 273 13.55 7.22 15.53
N PRO A 274 13.67 6.46 16.61
CA PRO A 274 14.11 5.09 16.56
C PRO A 274 12.99 4.15 16.01
N VAL A 275 13.29 3.40 14.96
CA VAL A 275 12.37 2.43 14.33
C VAL A 275 13.04 1.05 14.17
N PRO A 276 13.55 0.42 15.24
CA PRO A 276 14.37 -0.79 15.15
C PRO A 276 13.62 -1.96 14.49
N THR A 277 12.35 -2.16 14.78
CA THR A 277 11.54 -3.27 14.25
C THR A 277 11.30 -3.13 12.74
N ILE A 278 10.96 -1.93 12.29
CA ILE A 278 10.77 -1.63 10.85
C ILE A 278 12.10 -1.80 10.11
N SER A 279 13.20 -1.29 10.68
CA SER A 279 14.54 -1.44 10.12
C SER A 279 14.94 -2.90 9.99
N ALA A 280 14.69 -3.73 11.02
CA ALA A 280 14.98 -5.16 10.98
C ALA A 280 14.21 -5.87 9.85
N ALA A 281 12.94 -5.56 9.66
CA ALA A 281 12.13 -6.13 8.58
C ALA A 281 12.66 -5.76 7.19
N ILE A 282 13.16 -4.54 6.99
CA ILE A 282 13.81 -4.12 5.74
C ILE A 282 15.11 -4.90 5.52
N PHE A 283 15.95 -5.03 6.55
CA PHE A 283 17.22 -5.77 6.44
C PHE A 283 16.98 -7.26 6.18
N ALA A 284 15.95 -7.88 6.76
CA ALA A 284 15.58 -9.25 6.46
C ALA A 284 15.27 -9.45 4.96
N ARG A 285 14.53 -8.50 4.34
CA ARG A 285 14.30 -8.50 2.88
C ARG A 285 15.59 -8.36 2.08
N PHE A 286 16.54 -7.52 2.53
CA PHE A 286 17.84 -7.41 1.87
C PHE A 286 18.64 -8.72 1.98
N VAL A 287 18.60 -9.38 3.12
CA VAL A 287 19.25 -10.68 3.33
C VAL A 287 18.63 -11.76 2.43
N SER A 288 17.30 -11.76 2.27
CA SER A 288 16.61 -12.75 1.40
C SER A 288 17.05 -12.70 -0.07
N ARG A 289 17.71 -11.64 -0.50
CA ARG A 289 18.19 -11.44 -1.88
C ARG A 289 19.68 -11.78 -2.04
N GLN A 290 20.35 -12.20 -0.97
CA GLN A 290 21.79 -12.50 -0.98
C GLN A 290 22.02 -14.02 -1.03
N GLU A 291 22.53 -14.53 -2.13
CA GLU A 291 22.91 -15.95 -2.26
C GLU A 291 24.12 -16.28 -1.39
N ASP A 292 25.11 -15.39 -1.28
CA ASP A 292 26.35 -15.60 -0.54
C ASP A 292 26.88 -14.28 0.04
N SER A 293 26.56 -14.03 1.32
CA SER A 293 26.77 -12.76 1.99
C SER A 293 28.25 -12.38 2.12
N PRO A 294 28.72 -11.27 1.48
CA PRO A 294 30.08 -10.77 1.66
C PRO A 294 30.44 -10.44 3.10
N SER A 295 29.48 -9.95 3.90
CA SER A 295 29.69 -9.65 5.32
C SER A 295 29.94 -10.91 6.13
N MET A 296 29.20 -11.99 5.87
CA MET A 296 29.44 -13.27 6.54
C MET A 296 30.75 -13.92 6.12
N LYS A 297 31.20 -13.76 4.87
CA LYS A 297 32.54 -14.14 4.44
C LYS A 297 33.63 -13.41 5.21
N ALA A 298 33.48 -12.10 5.43
CA ALA A 298 34.41 -11.32 6.23
C ALA A 298 34.45 -11.79 7.69
N VAL A 299 33.29 -12.07 8.30
CA VAL A 299 33.23 -12.64 9.67
C VAL A 299 33.92 -14.01 9.73
N ALA A 300 33.67 -14.91 8.78
CA ALA A 300 34.32 -16.20 8.70
C ALA A 300 35.85 -16.07 8.54
N ALA A 301 36.32 -15.16 7.68
CA ALA A 301 37.73 -14.87 7.50
C ALA A 301 38.39 -14.35 8.80
N LEU A 302 37.74 -13.41 9.49
CA LEU A 302 38.20 -12.87 10.75
C LEU A 302 38.30 -13.98 11.82
N ARG A 303 37.28 -14.83 11.97
CA ARG A 303 37.30 -15.98 12.90
C ARG A 303 38.44 -16.95 12.59
N LYS A 304 38.72 -17.18 11.31
CA LYS A 304 39.87 -17.99 10.91
C LYS A 304 41.20 -17.35 11.33
N GLN A 305 41.38 -16.06 11.14
CA GLN A 305 42.65 -15.38 11.42
C GLN A 305 42.95 -15.25 12.92
N PHE A 306 41.97 -14.90 13.74
CA PHE A 306 42.24 -14.71 15.17
C PHE A 306 42.10 -15.97 15.99
N GLY A 307 41.26 -16.93 15.60
CA GLY A 307 40.95 -18.13 16.38
C GLY A 307 41.25 -19.46 15.70
N GLY A 308 41.80 -19.48 14.48
CA GLY A 308 42.09 -20.68 13.73
C GLY A 308 40.82 -21.50 13.34
N HIS A 309 39.63 -20.91 13.43
CA HIS A 309 38.39 -21.63 13.12
C HIS A 309 38.33 -22.07 11.64
N ALA A 310 37.86 -23.29 11.42
CA ALA A 310 37.65 -23.81 10.07
C ALA A 310 36.62 -22.96 9.31
N VAL A 311 36.86 -22.71 7.99
CA VAL A 311 35.94 -22.11 7.08
C VAL A 311 35.53 -23.12 6.02
N ARG A 312 34.25 -23.07 5.59
CA ARG A 312 33.83 -23.79 4.38
C ARG A 312 34.48 -23.13 3.17
N LYS A 313 34.96 -23.92 2.23
CA LYS A 313 35.41 -23.44 0.92
C LYS A 313 34.20 -23.41 -0.01
N ALA A 314 34.18 -22.41 -0.89
CA ALA A 314 33.17 -22.31 -1.97
C ALA A 314 33.36 -23.48 -2.96
#